data_bb5d38597eaac1cdf8bd77f41d1a8a2b
#
_entry.id   bb5d38597eaac1cdf8bd77f41d1a8a2b
#
_cell.length_a   1.000
_cell.length_b   1.000
_cell.length_c   1.000
_cell.angle_alpha   90.00
_cell.angle_beta   90.00
_cell.angle_gamma   90.00
#
_symmetry.space_group_name_H-M   'P 1'
#
loop_
_entity.id
_entity.type
_entity.pdbx_description
1 polymer ?
#
loop_
_entity_poly.entity_id
_entity_poly.type
_entity_poly.pdbx_seq_one_letter_code
_entity_poly.pdbx_strand_id
1 'polypeptide(L)'
;MAELWLGAEVVFENTLLRVLEPNVPNGTFGCTEKPVPVEHWYAVSVRPRHEKVVTNHLQKQGLNYFLPIYRSVRRWKDRRKELDMVLFPGYVFVHLNLRNRLGVLRAPGVVQFVTFQGQPAAVPDSEIRALESSLSAGLRPQPHPYLRQGRKVRVKSGPLMDAEGVMIRRKERFRLVLSIDLIMRSVMVEVDEADAEPI
;
A
#
# COMPACT_ATOMS: atom_id res chain seq x y z
N MET A 1 14.04 27.74 -21.09
CA MET A 1 14.13 27.62 -19.62
C MET A 1 13.31 26.41 -19.23
N ALA A 2 13.99 25.33 -18.89
CA ALA A 2 13.40 24.04 -18.57
C ALA A 2 13.31 23.95 -17.05
N GLU A 3 12.11 23.92 -16.49
CA GLU A 3 11.92 23.63 -15.08
C GLU A 3 11.69 22.14 -14.88
N LEU A 4 12.63 21.60 -14.13
CA LEU A 4 12.69 20.21 -13.69
C LEU A 4 11.53 19.88 -12.76
N TRP A 5 10.74 18.90 -13.17
CA TRP A 5 9.82 18.19 -12.31
C TRP A 5 10.60 17.16 -11.49
N LEU A 6 10.82 17.44 -10.22
CA LEU A 6 11.28 16.43 -9.27
C LEU A 6 10.08 15.57 -8.85
N GLY A 7 10.08 14.35 -9.37
CA GLY A 7 9.09 13.32 -9.06
C GLY A 7 9.17 12.85 -7.60
N ALA A 8 8.05 12.36 -7.10
CA ALA A 8 7.99 11.63 -5.85
C ALA A 8 8.88 10.39 -5.96
N GLU A 9 9.94 10.31 -5.16
CA GLU A 9 10.78 9.12 -5.08
C GLU A 9 10.00 8.01 -4.38
N VAL A 10 9.57 7.05 -5.19
CA VAL A 10 9.22 5.72 -4.70
C VAL A 10 10.52 4.93 -4.74
N VAL A 11 11.14 4.73 -3.57
CA VAL A 11 12.36 3.93 -3.48
C VAL A 11 11.99 2.47 -3.61
N PHE A 12 12.18 1.93 -4.81
CA PHE A 12 12.23 0.50 -5.07
C PHE A 12 13.69 0.07 -5.15
N GLU A 13 14.17 -0.66 -4.20
CA GLU A 13 15.44 -1.36 -4.38
C GLU A 13 15.20 -2.68 -5.12
N ASN A 14 15.76 -2.68 -6.32
CA ASN A 14 15.68 -3.72 -7.33
C ASN A 14 16.65 -4.86 -6.98
N THR A 15 16.16 -6.04 -6.65
CA THR A 15 17.00 -7.24 -6.63
C THR A 15 16.96 -7.88 -8.00
N LEU A 16 18.06 -7.72 -8.74
CA LEU A 16 18.33 -8.35 -10.02
C LEU A 16 18.21 -9.88 -9.93
N LEU A 17 17.18 -10.42 -10.54
CA LEU A 17 17.08 -11.84 -10.86
C LEU A 17 18.07 -12.19 -11.98
N ARG A 18 19.17 -12.81 -11.62
CA ARG A 18 20.07 -13.47 -12.55
C ARG A 18 19.50 -14.85 -12.86
N VAL A 19 18.89 -14.98 -14.03
CA VAL A 19 18.49 -16.27 -14.58
C VAL A 19 19.76 -17.04 -14.96
N LEU A 20 20.09 -18.08 -14.20
CA LEU A 20 21.05 -19.10 -14.60
C LEU A 20 20.26 -20.33 -15.01
N GLU A 21 20.38 -20.70 -16.28
CA GLU A 21 19.83 -21.94 -16.80
C GLU A 21 20.50 -23.18 -16.16
N PRO A 22 19.73 -24.22 -15.82
CA PRO A 22 20.30 -25.42 -15.23
C PRO A 22 20.76 -26.39 -16.32
N ASN A 23 22.04 -26.73 -16.28
CA ASN A 23 22.58 -27.91 -16.92
C ASN A 23 22.21 -29.14 -16.05
N VAL A 24 21.41 -30.06 -16.58
CA VAL A 24 20.96 -31.29 -15.90
C VAL A 24 21.88 -32.43 -16.19
N PRO A 25 22.40 -33.17 -15.16
CA PRO A 25 22.62 -34.59 -15.29
C PRO A 25 21.69 -35.38 -14.36
N ASN A 26 21.18 -36.48 -14.92
CA ASN A 26 20.31 -37.46 -14.27
C ASN A 26 20.86 -37.97 -12.93
N GLY A 27 20.03 -37.90 -11.90
CA GLY A 27 20.26 -38.52 -10.62
C GLY A 27 19.06 -38.38 -9.71
N THR A 28 18.32 -39.48 -9.55
CA THR A 28 17.16 -39.66 -8.68
C THR A 28 17.53 -39.36 -7.22
N PHE A 29 17.17 -38.20 -6.70
CA PHE A 29 17.04 -38.00 -5.25
C PHE A 29 15.79 -37.17 -5.01
N GLY A 30 14.88 -37.71 -4.21
CA GLY A 30 13.62 -37.04 -3.80
C GLY A 30 13.97 -35.74 -3.08
N CYS A 31 13.95 -34.64 -3.82
CA CYS A 31 13.93 -33.30 -3.27
C CYS A 31 12.51 -33.06 -2.72
N THR A 32 12.38 -33.21 -1.41
CA THR A 32 11.29 -32.52 -0.72
C THR A 32 11.56 -31.02 -0.91
N GLU A 33 11.00 -30.43 -1.95
CA GLU A 33 10.94 -28.98 -2.12
C GLU A 33 10.28 -28.44 -0.86
N LYS A 34 11.08 -27.81 -0.01
CA LYS A 34 10.53 -27.03 1.10
C LYS A 34 9.63 -25.99 0.45
N PRO A 35 8.35 -25.92 0.83
CA PRO A 35 7.43 -24.96 0.24
C PRO A 35 8.06 -23.57 0.39
N VAL A 36 8.23 -22.88 -0.73
CA VAL A 36 8.71 -21.50 -0.76
C VAL A 36 7.81 -20.71 0.18
N PRO A 37 8.33 -20.06 1.21
CA PRO A 37 7.52 -19.35 2.18
C PRO A 37 6.77 -18.23 1.45
N VAL A 38 5.46 -18.36 1.35
CA VAL A 38 4.61 -17.36 0.70
C VAL A 38 4.63 -16.10 1.57
N GLU A 39 4.95 -14.97 0.96
CA GLU A 39 4.90 -13.66 1.59
C GLU A 39 3.56 -13.00 1.28
N HIS A 40 3.05 -12.26 2.24
CA HIS A 40 1.80 -11.51 2.12
C HIS A 40 1.94 -10.12 2.74
N TRP A 41 1.07 -9.22 2.34
CA TRP A 41 0.93 -7.93 2.99
C TRP A 41 0.20 -8.07 4.32
N TYR A 42 0.71 -7.39 5.33
CA TYR A 42 0.10 -7.28 6.66
C TYR A 42 0.05 -5.83 7.10
N ALA A 43 -1.04 -5.44 7.76
CA ALA A 43 -1.12 -4.16 8.42
C ALA A 43 -0.55 -4.27 9.84
N VAL A 44 0.28 -3.31 10.20
CA VAL A 44 0.91 -3.20 11.53
C VAL A 44 0.44 -1.92 12.18
N SER A 45 -0.14 -2.04 13.37
CA SER A 45 -0.51 -0.90 14.20
C SER A 45 0.75 -0.33 14.86
N VAL A 46 0.91 0.98 14.76
CA VAL A 46 2.05 1.70 15.32
C VAL A 46 1.59 2.85 16.21
N ARG A 47 2.45 3.29 17.12
CA ARG A 47 2.17 4.46 17.95
C ARG A 47 1.98 5.70 17.05
N PRO A 48 1.07 6.61 17.41
CA PRO A 48 0.84 7.83 16.64
C PRO A 48 2.14 8.60 16.40
N ARG A 49 2.35 9.05 15.17
CA ARG A 49 3.55 9.79 14.69
C ARG A 49 4.86 8.99 14.72
N HIS A 50 4.81 7.67 14.93
CA HIS A 50 5.99 6.81 14.84
C HIS A 50 6.09 6.08 13.48
N GLU A 51 5.17 6.33 12.56
CA GLU A 51 5.11 5.64 11.26
C GLU A 51 6.46 5.73 10.53
N LYS A 52 7.03 6.94 10.41
CA LYS A 52 8.34 7.16 9.76
C LYS A 52 9.51 6.55 10.53
N VAL A 53 9.43 6.50 11.86
CA VAL A 53 10.47 5.87 12.69
C VAL A 53 10.47 4.36 12.47
N VAL A 54 9.30 3.76 12.44
CA VAL A 54 9.11 2.33 12.16
C VAL A 54 9.63 1.99 10.76
N THR A 55 9.23 2.75 9.72
CA THR A 55 9.69 2.47 8.35
C THR A 55 11.20 2.61 8.19
N ASN A 56 11.84 3.60 8.81
CA ASN A 56 13.29 3.73 8.82
C ASN A 56 13.98 2.53 9.48
N HIS A 57 13.36 1.95 10.52
CA HIS A 57 13.88 0.76 11.17
C HIS A 57 13.73 -0.49 10.29
N LEU A 58 12.56 -0.66 9.67
CA LEU A 58 12.29 -1.76 8.73
C LEU A 58 13.24 -1.72 7.52
N GLN A 59 13.48 -0.53 6.97
CA GLN A 59 14.42 -0.31 5.87
C GLN A 59 15.84 -0.77 6.23
N LYS A 60 16.31 -0.40 7.43
CA LYS A 60 17.64 -0.85 7.92
C LYS A 60 17.75 -2.35 8.08
N GLN A 61 16.63 -3.04 8.28
CA GLN A 61 16.57 -4.50 8.39
C GLN A 61 16.35 -5.20 7.03
N GLY A 62 16.21 -4.44 5.93
CA GLY A 62 15.91 -5.00 4.61
C GLY A 62 14.52 -5.60 4.49
N LEU A 63 13.56 -5.17 5.34
CA LEU A 63 12.18 -5.64 5.30
C LEU A 63 11.36 -4.76 4.35
N ASN A 64 10.57 -5.39 3.49
CA ASN A 64 9.66 -4.70 2.58
C ASN A 64 8.51 -4.05 3.35
N TYR A 65 8.29 -2.76 3.10
CA TYR A 65 7.21 -2.01 3.73
C TYR A 65 6.56 -1.04 2.74
N PHE A 66 5.34 -0.63 3.06
CA PHE A 66 4.63 0.40 2.34
C PHE A 66 4.00 1.39 3.33
N LEU A 67 4.36 2.66 3.22
CA LEU A 67 3.76 3.76 3.96
C LEU A 67 3.19 4.78 2.97
N PRO A 68 1.88 4.74 2.67
CA PRO A 68 1.27 5.68 1.74
C PRO A 68 1.26 7.09 2.33
N ILE A 69 1.90 8.02 1.63
CA ILE A 69 2.01 9.43 2.01
C ILE A 69 1.36 10.28 0.93
N TYR A 70 0.62 11.32 1.31
CA TYR A 70 0.04 12.29 0.41
C TYR A 70 0.45 13.72 0.79
N ARG A 71 0.55 14.59 -0.20
CA ARG A 71 0.80 16.01 0.02
C ARG A 71 -0.48 16.74 0.38
N SER A 72 -0.45 17.42 1.53
CA SER A 72 -1.54 18.26 2.01
C SER A 72 -1.07 19.71 2.10
N VAL A 73 -1.78 20.61 1.43
CA VAL A 73 -1.53 22.05 1.52
C VAL A 73 -2.33 22.62 2.68
N ARG A 74 -1.65 23.03 3.73
CA ARG A 74 -2.29 23.74 4.86
C ARG A 74 -2.00 25.21 4.80
N ARG A 75 -3.06 26.02 4.96
CA ARG A 75 -2.95 27.46 5.08
C ARG A 75 -2.72 27.82 6.54
N TRP A 76 -1.55 28.37 6.83
CA TRP A 76 -1.26 29.01 8.10
C TRP A 76 -1.59 30.53 7.96
N LYS A 77 -1.62 31.29 9.08
CA LYS A 77 -2.03 32.70 9.06
C LYS A 77 -1.36 33.49 7.94
N ASP A 78 -0.05 33.26 7.70
CA ASP A 78 0.77 34.08 6.80
C ASP A 78 1.27 33.36 5.54
N ARG A 79 1.13 32.02 5.46
CA ARG A 79 1.70 31.23 4.34
C ARG A 79 0.99 29.91 4.11
N ARG A 80 1.07 29.44 2.87
CA ARG A 80 0.71 28.04 2.53
C ARG A 80 1.93 27.16 2.79
N LYS A 81 1.74 26.06 3.51
CA LYS A 81 2.78 25.07 3.73
C LYS A 81 2.31 23.72 3.19
N GLU A 82 3.14 23.12 2.35
CA GLU A 82 2.96 21.73 1.93
C GLU A 82 3.50 20.80 3.01
N LEU A 83 2.73 19.80 3.36
CA LEU A 83 3.07 18.83 4.39
C LEU A 83 2.82 17.43 3.85
N ASP A 84 3.79 16.55 4.03
CA ASP A 84 3.65 15.13 3.75
C ASP A 84 2.93 14.44 4.91
N MET A 85 1.70 14.03 4.64
CA MET A 85 0.81 13.42 5.61
C MET A 85 0.67 11.93 5.31
N VAL A 86 0.68 11.12 6.36
CA VAL A 86 0.40 9.68 6.24
C VAL A 86 -1.07 9.48 5.91
N LEU A 87 -1.37 8.65 4.91
CA LEU A 87 -2.73 8.40 4.45
C LEU A 87 -3.56 7.61 5.48
N PHE A 88 -2.91 6.67 6.16
CA PHE A 88 -3.50 5.86 7.25
C PHE A 88 -2.72 6.06 8.56
N PRO A 89 -3.00 7.13 9.32
CA PRO A 89 -2.30 7.38 10.58
C PRO A 89 -2.43 6.20 11.55
N GLY A 90 -1.30 5.80 12.14
CA GLY A 90 -1.22 4.68 13.06
C GLY A 90 -1.04 3.31 12.41
N TYR A 91 -0.86 3.24 11.07
CA TYR A 91 -0.65 1.98 10.36
C TYR A 91 0.54 2.07 9.41
N VAL A 92 1.25 0.94 9.30
CA VAL A 92 2.30 0.68 8.30
C VAL A 92 2.00 -0.68 7.70
N PHE A 93 2.14 -0.83 6.39
CA PHE A 93 2.01 -2.12 5.71
C PHE A 93 3.38 -2.74 5.56
N VAL A 94 3.47 -4.06 5.75
CA VAL A 94 4.70 -4.83 5.61
C VAL A 94 4.44 -6.06 4.76
N HIS A 95 5.37 -6.38 3.85
CA HIS A 95 5.30 -7.56 3.00
C HIS A 95 6.33 -8.57 3.50
N LEU A 96 5.87 -9.66 4.07
CA LEU A 96 6.75 -10.66 4.68
C LEU A 96 6.07 -12.02 4.87
N ASN A 97 6.89 -13.03 5.15
CA ASN A 97 6.41 -14.26 5.74
C ASN A 97 6.28 -14.11 7.26
N LEU A 98 5.17 -14.56 7.85
CA LEU A 98 4.92 -14.45 9.31
C LEU A 98 5.96 -15.13 10.19
N ARG A 99 6.78 -16.04 9.64
CA ARG A 99 7.94 -16.60 10.38
C ARG A 99 8.95 -15.51 10.76
N ASN A 100 9.03 -14.44 9.95
CA ASN A 100 9.94 -13.31 10.14
C ASN A 100 9.31 -12.15 10.94
N ARG A 101 8.10 -12.33 11.48
CA ARG A 101 7.34 -11.29 12.19
C ARG A 101 8.08 -10.62 13.34
N LEU A 102 9.02 -11.33 13.98
CA LEU A 102 9.79 -10.82 15.12
C LEU A 102 10.64 -9.60 14.75
N GLY A 103 11.15 -9.53 13.51
CA GLY A 103 11.89 -8.37 13.02
C GLY A 103 11.02 -7.10 13.07
N VAL A 104 9.77 -7.21 12.64
CA VAL A 104 8.82 -6.10 12.67
C VAL A 104 8.43 -5.73 14.11
N LEU A 105 8.12 -6.72 14.95
CA LEU A 105 7.68 -6.47 16.33
C LEU A 105 8.76 -5.82 17.21
N ARG A 106 10.04 -6.00 16.88
CA ARG A 106 11.16 -5.34 17.56
C ARG A 106 11.37 -3.88 17.16
N ALA A 107 10.72 -3.41 16.09
CA ALA A 107 10.85 -2.03 15.65
C ALA A 107 10.25 -1.05 16.67
N PRO A 108 11.00 0.01 17.05
CA PRO A 108 10.52 0.99 18.03
C PRO A 108 9.26 1.69 17.54
N GLY A 109 8.19 1.62 18.29
CA GLY A 109 6.90 2.24 17.95
C GLY A 109 5.88 1.28 17.36
N VAL A 110 6.25 0.07 16.99
CA VAL A 110 5.30 -0.99 16.64
C VAL A 110 4.53 -1.41 17.89
N VAL A 111 3.22 -1.57 17.73
CA VAL A 111 2.33 -2.07 18.77
C VAL A 111 2.04 -3.54 18.53
N GLN A 112 1.43 -3.85 17.37
CA GLN A 112 1.06 -5.22 17.02
C GLN A 112 0.68 -5.31 15.53
N PHE A 113 0.66 -6.53 15.00
CA PHE A 113 -0.03 -6.81 13.74
C PHE A 113 -1.54 -6.65 13.91
N VAL A 114 -2.21 -6.17 12.86
CA VAL A 114 -3.67 -6.19 12.84
C VAL A 114 -4.13 -7.65 12.70
N THR A 115 -5.03 -8.06 13.58
CA THR A 115 -5.48 -9.45 13.67
C THR A 115 -6.95 -9.56 13.30
N PHE A 116 -7.31 -10.70 12.73
CA PHE A 116 -8.69 -11.14 12.61
C PHE A 116 -8.82 -12.50 13.31
N GLN A 117 -9.79 -12.64 14.20
CA GLN A 117 -9.95 -13.84 15.05
C GLN A 117 -8.66 -14.26 15.80
N GLY A 118 -7.88 -13.26 16.28
CA GLY A 118 -6.66 -13.52 17.06
C GLY A 118 -5.41 -13.88 16.24
N GLN A 119 -5.51 -14.00 14.92
CA GLN A 119 -4.38 -14.29 14.03
C GLN A 119 -4.06 -13.07 13.15
N PRO A 120 -2.77 -12.78 12.85
CA PRO A 120 -2.42 -11.76 11.88
C PRO A 120 -3.11 -12.04 10.54
N ALA A 121 -3.88 -11.07 10.07
CA ALA A 121 -4.64 -11.21 8.83
C ALA A 121 -3.90 -10.56 7.67
N ALA A 122 -3.83 -11.25 6.53
CA ALA A 122 -3.26 -10.71 5.33
C ALA A 122 -4.18 -9.63 4.73
N VAL A 123 -3.59 -8.56 4.23
CA VAL A 123 -4.26 -7.57 3.39
C VAL A 123 -4.20 -8.07 1.95
N PRO A 124 -5.31 -8.05 1.19
CA PRO A 124 -5.29 -8.43 -0.22
C PRO A 124 -4.30 -7.59 -1.01
N ASP A 125 -3.50 -8.24 -1.86
CA ASP A 125 -2.52 -7.57 -2.72
C ASP A 125 -3.18 -6.55 -3.65
N SER A 126 -4.42 -6.80 -4.08
CA SER A 126 -5.19 -5.88 -4.92
C SER A 126 -5.44 -4.53 -4.24
N GLU A 127 -5.71 -4.52 -2.94
CA GLU A 127 -5.93 -3.29 -2.17
C GLU A 127 -4.65 -2.45 -2.08
N ILE A 128 -3.51 -3.10 -1.83
CA ILE A 128 -2.20 -2.42 -1.77
C ILE A 128 -1.81 -1.90 -3.15
N ARG A 129 -1.93 -2.72 -4.21
CA ARG A 129 -1.60 -2.30 -5.58
C ARG A 129 -2.44 -1.12 -6.04
N ALA A 130 -3.74 -1.10 -5.73
CA ALA A 130 -4.60 0.03 -6.06
C ALA A 130 -4.12 1.34 -5.41
N LEU A 131 -3.65 1.28 -4.16
CA LEU A 131 -3.05 2.42 -3.47
C LEU A 131 -1.72 2.83 -4.09
N GLU A 132 -0.82 1.88 -4.36
CA GLU A 132 0.47 2.14 -5.00
C GLU A 132 0.28 2.77 -6.38
N SER A 133 -0.61 2.22 -7.20
CA SER A 133 -0.94 2.75 -8.52
C SER A 133 -1.51 4.17 -8.45
N SER A 134 -2.38 4.43 -7.46
CA SER A 134 -2.95 5.78 -7.27
C SER A 134 -1.89 6.84 -6.96
N LEU A 135 -0.92 6.48 -6.12
CA LEU A 135 0.17 7.37 -5.72
C LEU A 135 1.18 7.56 -6.87
N SER A 136 1.56 6.47 -7.55
CA SER A 136 2.52 6.49 -8.66
C SER A 136 1.99 7.26 -9.87
N ALA A 137 0.69 7.22 -10.12
CA ALA A 137 0.03 7.98 -11.17
C ALA A 137 -0.12 9.49 -10.87
N GLY A 138 0.37 9.94 -9.69
CA GLY A 138 0.21 11.33 -9.28
C GLY A 138 -1.22 11.71 -8.90
N LEU A 139 -2.11 10.75 -8.80
CA LEU A 139 -3.44 10.94 -8.24
C LEU A 139 -3.29 11.42 -6.79
N ARG A 140 -4.21 12.26 -6.35
CA ARG A 140 -4.15 12.83 -4.98
C ARG A 140 -5.15 12.11 -4.07
N PRO A 141 -4.82 10.91 -3.58
CA PRO A 141 -5.71 10.21 -2.67
C PRO A 141 -5.92 11.04 -1.41
N GLN A 142 -7.14 11.09 -0.94
CA GLN A 142 -7.52 11.81 0.28
C GLN A 142 -8.14 10.83 1.27
N PRO A 143 -7.84 10.96 2.58
CA PRO A 143 -8.50 10.17 3.60
C PRO A 143 -10.02 10.32 3.49
N HIS A 144 -10.74 9.20 3.56
CA HIS A 144 -12.19 9.14 3.54
C HIS A 144 -12.67 8.25 4.69
N PRO A 145 -13.81 8.56 5.33
CA PRO A 145 -14.45 7.63 6.25
C PRO A 145 -14.69 6.28 5.59
N TYR A 146 -14.54 5.20 6.36
CA TYR A 146 -14.75 3.86 5.84
C TYR A 146 -16.18 3.71 5.29
N LEU A 147 -16.30 3.24 4.06
CA LEU A 147 -17.56 3.13 3.35
C LEU A 147 -17.78 1.68 2.89
N ARG A 148 -18.80 1.03 3.45
CA ARG A 148 -19.21 -0.34 3.08
C ARG A 148 -20.29 -0.38 2.02
N GLN A 149 -21.11 0.68 1.93
CA GLN A 149 -22.29 0.71 1.08
C GLN A 149 -22.10 1.72 -0.05
N GLY A 150 -22.63 1.40 -1.20
CA GLY A 150 -22.58 2.21 -2.39
C GLY A 150 -22.47 1.35 -3.64
N ARG A 151 -22.42 1.99 -4.82
CA ARG A 151 -22.27 1.29 -6.09
C ARG A 151 -20.84 0.76 -6.21
N LYS A 152 -20.70 -0.55 -6.11
CA LYS A 152 -19.41 -1.20 -6.36
C LYS A 152 -19.08 -1.12 -7.83
N VAL A 153 -17.82 -0.79 -8.11
CA VAL A 153 -17.30 -0.67 -9.48
C VAL A 153 -15.89 -1.23 -9.56
N ARG A 154 -15.54 -1.66 -10.77
CA ARG A 154 -14.17 -1.99 -11.17
C ARG A 154 -13.72 -0.96 -12.20
N VAL A 155 -12.48 -0.53 -12.11
CA VAL A 155 -11.87 0.36 -13.11
C VAL A 155 -11.40 -0.47 -14.29
N LYS A 156 -11.85 -0.14 -15.50
CA LYS A 156 -11.51 -0.87 -16.74
C LYS A 156 -10.36 -0.26 -17.53
N SER A 157 -9.96 0.97 -17.23
CA SER A 157 -8.88 1.67 -17.93
C SER A 157 -8.13 2.64 -17.04
N GLY A 158 -6.95 3.05 -17.48
CA GLY A 158 -6.10 4.01 -16.78
C GLY A 158 -5.23 3.44 -15.67
N PRO A 159 -4.64 4.32 -14.82
CA PRO A 159 -3.66 3.92 -13.81
C PRO A 159 -4.21 3.02 -12.71
N LEU A 160 -5.52 3.00 -12.52
CA LEU A 160 -6.23 2.20 -11.52
C LEU A 160 -6.91 0.97 -12.14
N MET A 161 -6.52 0.54 -13.35
CA MET A 161 -7.10 -0.62 -14.00
C MET A 161 -7.14 -1.83 -13.04
N ASP A 162 -8.27 -2.55 -13.05
CA ASP A 162 -8.61 -3.67 -12.17
C ASP A 162 -8.78 -3.33 -10.68
N ALA A 163 -8.67 -2.05 -10.29
CA ALA A 163 -8.97 -1.65 -8.93
C ALA A 163 -10.49 -1.69 -8.69
N GLU A 164 -10.86 -2.29 -7.57
CA GLU A 164 -12.25 -2.35 -7.12
C GLU A 164 -12.50 -1.36 -5.98
N GLY A 165 -13.67 -0.76 -5.98
CA GLY A 165 -14.03 0.19 -4.94
C GLY A 165 -15.49 0.61 -5.02
N VAL A 166 -15.84 1.60 -4.22
CA VAL A 166 -17.19 2.17 -4.21
C VAL A 166 -17.18 3.51 -4.91
N MET A 167 -17.99 3.62 -5.95
CA MET A 167 -18.16 4.88 -6.67
C MET A 167 -19.09 5.82 -5.89
N ILE A 168 -18.62 7.05 -5.68
CA ILE A 168 -19.41 8.13 -5.12
C ILE A 168 -19.39 9.34 -6.05
N ARG A 169 -20.52 10.04 -6.15
CA ARG A 169 -20.60 11.32 -6.84
C ARG A 169 -20.48 12.45 -5.84
N ARG A 170 -19.54 13.38 -6.07
CA ARG A 170 -19.42 14.58 -5.25
C ARG A 170 -19.31 15.81 -6.16
N LYS A 171 -20.34 16.65 -6.12
CA LYS A 171 -20.53 17.75 -7.07
C LYS A 171 -20.64 17.18 -8.49
N GLU A 172 -19.80 17.66 -9.41
CA GLU A 172 -19.78 17.23 -10.82
C GLU A 172 -18.70 16.18 -11.14
N ARG A 173 -18.01 15.66 -10.10
CA ARG A 173 -16.92 14.69 -10.30
C ARG A 173 -17.24 13.37 -9.65
N PHE A 174 -16.86 12.30 -10.32
CA PHE A 174 -16.91 10.96 -9.78
C PHE A 174 -15.63 10.67 -9.01
N ARG A 175 -15.75 9.87 -7.97
CA ARG A 175 -14.65 9.49 -7.10
C ARG A 175 -14.78 8.03 -6.74
N LEU A 176 -13.67 7.33 -6.85
CA LEU A 176 -13.53 5.96 -6.41
C LEU A 176 -13.06 5.97 -4.95
N VAL A 177 -13.76 5.22 -4.11
CA VAL A 177 -13.37 4.99 -2.73
C VAL A 177 -12.71 3.61 -2.66
N LEU A 178 -11.41 3.62 -2.47
CA LEU A 178 -10.59 2.43 -2.22
C LEU A 178 -10.57 2.16 -0.72
N SER A 179 -10.88 0.96 -0.30
CA SER A 179 -10.92 0.58 1.11
C SER A 179 -9.89 -0.47 1.43
N ILE A 180 -9.30 -0.35 2.62
CA ILE A 180 -8.56 -1.44 3.27
C ILE A 180 -9.46 -1.98 4.36
N ASP A 181 -10.15 -3.05 4.05
CA ASP A 181 -11.24 -3.57 4.90
C ASP A 181 -10.74 -4.01 6.27
N LEU A 182 -9.55 -4.59 6.33
CA LEU A 182 -8.93 -5.10 7.55
C LEU A 182 -8.73 -4.01 8.62
N ILE A 183 -8.40 -2.79 8.22
CA ILE A 183 -8.19 -1.65 9.13
C ILE A 183 -9.38 -0.68 9.16
N MET A 184 -10.45 -1.00 8.44
CA MET A 184 -11.65 -0.16 8.31
C MET A 184 -11.31 1.29 7.92
N ARG A 185 -10.46 1.46 6.92
CA ARG A 185 -10.03 2.77 6.41
C ARG A 185 -10.23 2.83 4.90
N SER A 186 -10.53 4.01 4.43
CA SER A 186 -10.73 4.26 3.00
C SER A 186 -10.00 5.51 2.56
N VAL A 187 -9.71 5.54 1.28
CA VAL A 187 -9.21 6.73 0.58
C VAL A 187 -10.08 7.00 -0.63
N MET A 188 -10.14 8.25 -1.01
CA MET A 188 -10.93 8.71 -2.13
C MET A 188 -10.00 9.23 -3.21
N VAL A 189 -10.19 8.74 -4.44
CA VAL A 189 -9.41 9.12 -5.63
C VAL A 189 -10.36 9.65 -6.69
N GLU A 190 -9.98 10.69 -7.43
CA GLU A 190 -10.76 11.17 -8.58
C GLU A 190 -10.57 10.24 -9.76
N VAL A 191 -11.68 9.83 -10.39
CA VAL A 191 -11.72 8.97 -11.59
C VAL A 191 -12.77 9.48 -12.54
N ASP A 192 -12.61 9.20 -13.83
CA ASP A 192 -13.64 9.47 -14.81
C ASP A 192 -14.72 8.36 -14.78
N GLU A 193 -15.98 8.74 -14.92
CA GLU A 193 -17.11 7.79 -14.94
C GLU A 193 -16.97 6.77 -16.06
N ALA A 194 -16.43 7.21 -17.19
CA ALA A 194 -16.22 6.36 -18.35
C ALA A 194 -15.24 5.20 -18.10
N ASP A 195 -14.34 5.36 -17.12
CA ASP A 195 -13.32 4.36 -16.78
C ASP A 195 -13.81 3.31 -15.79
N ALA A 196 -15.03 3.43 -15.27
CA ALA A 196 -15.56 2.53 -14.25
C ALA A 196 -16.78 1.74 -14.76
N GLU A 197 -16.83 0.47 -14.42
CA GLU A 197 -17.96 -0.41 -14.68
C GLU A 197 -18.54 -0.98 -13.37
N PRO A 198 -19.85 -1.17 -13.26
CA PRO A 198 -20.46 -1.78 -12.09
C PRO A 198 -20.12 -3.28 -12.01
N ILE A 199 -19.93 -3.75 -10.77
CA ILE A 199 -19.73 -5.16 -10.44
C ILE A 199 -20.99 -5.69 -9.76
#